data_6f9219707da0ce014eb9cb56508f4f49
#
_entry.id   6f9219707da0ce014eb9cb56508f4f49
#
_cell.length_a   1.000
_cell.length_b   1.000
_cell.length_c   1.000
_cell.angle_alpha   90.00
_cell.angle_beta   90.00
_cell.angle_gamma   90.00
#
_symmetry.space_group_name_H-M   'P 1'
#
loop_
_entity.id
_entity.type
_entity.pdbx_description
1 polymer ?
#
loop_
_entity_poly.entity_id
_entity_poly.type
_entity_poly.pdbx_seq_one_letter_code
_entity_poly.pdbx_strand_id
1 'polypeptide(L)'
;MTWFITNARNIEDTVKDLQRKIIFELKREFPDCIEQETIALPEALLQISAVTGRKFFIIIDEWDALFREAQTDQRLQEEYIQLLRGLFKGIQVSRFLSGAYMTGILPIKKYGTQSALTDFYEYTMLEPGPLAEFVGFTEQEVKNLCKEQKIDFD
;
A
#
# COMPACT_ATOMS: atom_id res chain seq x y z
N MET A 1 0.69 -6.35 5.20
CA MET A 1 0.65 -7.31 4.04
C MET A 1 1.18 -8.69 4.42
N THR A 2 2.32 -8.80 5.06
CA THR A 2 3.00 -10.06 5.43
C THR A 2 2.10 -11.08 6.14
N TRP A 3 1.22 -10.65 7.05
CA TRP A 3 0.30 -11.54 7.75
C TRP A 3 -0.64 -12.32 6.80
N PHE A 4 -1.12 -11.70 5.74
CA PHE A 4 -1.99 -12.34 4.76
C PHE A 4 -1.25 -13.41 3.96
N ILE A 5 0.01 -13.16 3.60
CA ILE A 5 0.83 -14.09 2.85
C ILE A 5 1.14 -15.32 3.71
N THR A 6 1.50 -15.11 4.99
CA THR A 6 1.85 -16.18 5.92
C THR A 6 0.66 -17.06 6.31
N ASN A 7 -0.58 -16.50 6.34
CA ASN A 7 -1.78 -17.19 6.77
C ASN A 7 -2.72 -17.61 5.64
N ALA A 8 -2.35 -17.34 4.37
CA ALA A 8 -3.13 -17.81 3.23
C ALA A 8 -3.08 -19.35 3.17
N ARG A 9 -4.26 -19.98 3.15
CA ARG A 9 -4.36 -21.45 3.03
C ARG A 9 -3.88 -21.97 1.69
N ASN A 10 -3.85 -21.11 0.69
CA ASN A 10 -3.37 -21.41 -0.66
C ASN A 10 -2.75 -20.12 -1.22
N ILE A 11 -1.51 -20.17 -1.65
CA ILE A 11 -0.79 -19.01 -2.22
C ILE A 11 -1.54 -18.48 -3.46
N GLU A 12 -2.17 -19.36 -4.23
CA GLU A 12 -2.90 -19.03 -5.46
C GLU A 12 -4.08 -18.07 -5.27
N ASP A 13 -4.66 -18.00 -4.08
CA ASP A 13 -5.85 -17.16 -3.81
C ASP A 13 -5.55 -15.94 -2.92
N THR A 14 -4.28 -15.69 -2.58
CA THR A 14 -3.87 -14.66 -1.61
C THR A 14 -4.45 -13.27 -1.93
N VAL A 15 -4.36 -12.81 -3.19
CA VAL A 15 -4.84 -11.48 -3.60
C VAL A 15 -6.37 -11.41 -3.57
N LYS A 16 -7.04 -12.48 -3.96
CA LYS A 16 -8.52 -12.56 -3.90
C LYS A 16 -9.00 -12.60 -2.46
N ASP A 17 -8.32 -13.35 -1.60
CA ASP A 17 -8.63 -13.44 -0.18
C ASP A 17 -8.42 -12.11 0.54
N LEU A 18 -7.36 -11.38 0.20
CA LEU A 18 -7.14 -10.03 0.69
C LEU A 18 -8.32 -9.11 0.32
N GLN A 19 -8.68 -9.06 -0.95
CA GLN A 19 -9.81 -8.25 -1.39
C GLN A 19 -11.11 -8.64 -0.69
N ARG A 20 -11.41 -9.94 -0.64
CA ARG A 20 -12.62 -10.47 0.02
C ARG A 20 -12.72 -10.05 1.48
N LYS A 21 -11.62 -10.12 2.24
CA LYS A 21 -11.60 -9.73 3.66
C LYS A 21 -11.82 -8.24 3.84
N ILE A 22 -11.14 -7.41 3.04
CA ILE A 22 -11.31 -5.96 3.10
C ILE A 22 -12.75 -5.59 2.72
N ILE A 23 -13.30 -6.15 1.64
CA ILE A 23 -14.68 -5.90 1.22
C ILE A 23 -15.68 -6.33 2.30
N PHE A 24 -15.43 -7.46 2.97
CA PHE A 24 -16.27 -7.90 4.09
C PHE A 24 -16.31 -6.88 5.24
N GLU A 25 -15.17 -6.32 5.61
CA GLU A 25 -15.11 -5.27 6.63
C GLU A 25 -15.77 -3.98 6.16
N LEU A 26 -15.54 -3.58 4.90
CA LEU A 26 -16.21 -2.42 4.32
C LEU A 26 -17.73 -2.57 4.27
N LYS A 27 -18.27 -3.76 3.98
CA LYS A 27 -19.72 -4.02 4.05
C LYS A 27 -20.29 -3.88 5.46
N ARG A 28 -19.50 -4.17 6.48
CA ARG A 28 -19.93 -3.97 7.89
C ARG A 28 -19.93 -2.50 8.29
N GLU A 29 -18.93 -1.75 7.83
CA GLU A 29 -18.80 -0.32 8.16
C GLU A 29 -19.75 0.56 7.32
N PHE A 30 -19.99 0.16 6.09
CA PHE A 30 -20.84 0.87 5.12
C PHE A 30 -21.96 -0.04 4.62
N PRO A 31 -22.93 -0.39 5.49
CA PRO A 31 -24.06 -1.22 5.09
C PRO A 31 -24.83 -0.52 3.95
N ASP A 32 -25.32 -1.31 3.01
CA ASP A 32 -26.09 -0.87 1.83
C ASP A 32 -25.34 -0.02 0.80
N CYS A 33 -24.04 0.22 0.98
CA CYS A 33 -23.23 0.96 0.03
C CYS A 33 -22.56 0.10 -1.03
N ILE A 34 -22.45 -1.23 -0.81
CA ILE A 34 -21.73 -2.16 -1.66
C ILE A 34 -22.70 -3.24 -2.12
N GLU A 35 -22.79 -3.45 -3.43
CA GLU A 35 -23.58 -4.54 -4.01
C GLU A 35 -23.09 -5.91 -3.55
N GLN A 36 -24.03 -6.89 -3.46
CA GLN A 36 -23.69 -8.21 -2.92
C GLN A 36 -22.66 -8.96 -3.77
N GLU A 37 -22.73 -8.81 -5.07
CA GLU A 37 -21.88 -9.46 -6.07
C GLU A 37 -20.52 -8.82 -6.23
N THR A 38 -20.28 -7.64 -5.60
CA THR A 38 -19.00 -6.94 -5.70
C THR A 38 -17.87 -7.75 -5.09
N ILE A 39 -16.87 -8.09 -5.89
CA ILE A 39 -15.70 -8.89 -5.54
C ILE A 39 -14.37 -8.13 -5.73
N ALA A 40 -14.38 -7.01 -6.44
CA ALA A 40 -13.21 -6.18 -6.68
C ALA A 40 -13.15 -5.01 -5.69
N LEU A 41 -12.03 -4.87 -4.99
CA LEU A 41 -11.85 -3.81 -3.99
C LEU A 41 -11.98 -2.39 -4.57
N PRO A 42 -11.39 -2.05 -5.74
CA PRO A 42 -11.58 -0.72 -6.33
C PRO A 42 -13.06 -0.38 -6.60
N GLU A 43 -13.84 -1.37 -7.01
CA GLU A 43 -15.28 -1.21 -7.25
C GLU A 43 -16.03 -0.94 -5.95
N ALA A 44 -15.75 -1.70 -4.89
CA ALA A 44 -16.35 -1.47 -3.57
C ALA A 44 -16.06 -0.04 -3.05
N LEU A 45 -14.82 0.43 -3.19
CA LEU A 45 -14.44 1.79 -2.79
C LEU A 45 -15.20 2.85 -3.62
N LEU A 46 -15.37 2.60 -4.92
CA LEU A 46 -16.11 3.50 -5.81
C LEU A 46 -17.59 3.57 -5.43
N GLN A 47 -18.22 2.44 -5.12
CA GLN A 47 -19.62 2.36 -4.71
C GLN A 47 -19.85 3.12 -3.39
N ILE A 48 -19.00 2.91 -2.38
CA ILE A 48 -19.08 3.66 -1.12
C ILE A 48 -18.94 5.15 -1.37
N SER A 49 -17.95 5.55 -2.17
CA SER A 49 -17.71 6.96 -2.46
C SER A 49 -18.87 7.60 -3.22
N ALA A 50 -19.52 6.87 -4.11
CA ALA A 50 -20.69 7.34 -4.86
C ALA A 50 -21.88 7.61 -3.93
N VAL A 51 -22.08 6.77 -2.92
CA VAL A 51 -23.20 6.91 -1.96
C VAL A 51 -22.89 7.96 -0.89
N THR A 52 -21.67 7.93 -0.34
CA THR A 52 -21.32 8.75 0.85
C THR A 52 -20.71 10.10 0.51
N GLY A 53 -20.24 10.31 -0.72
CA GLY A 53 -19.45 11.48 -1.12
C GLY A 53 -18.05 11.52 -0.51
N ARG A 54 -17.65 10.52 0.27
CA ARG A 54 -16.34 10.45 0.94
C ARG A 54 -15.33 9.77 0.03
N LYS A 55 -14.05 10.18 0.18
CA LYS A 55 -12.93 9.54 -0.49
C LYS A 55 -12.02 8.84 0.53
N PHE A 56 -11.30 7.84 0.05
CA PHE A 56 -10.38 7.06 0.86
C PHE A 56 -8.96 7.62 0.76
N PHE A 57 -8.22 7.53 1.85
CA PHE A 57 -6.78 7.61 1.88
C PHE A 57 -6.25 6.19 2.12
N ILE A 58 -5.46 5.65 1.20
CA ILE A 58 -4.99 4.27 1.26
C ILE A 58 -3.57 4.23 1.80
N ILE A 59 -3.35 3.43 2.84
CA ILE A 59 -2.03 3.18 3.40
C ILE A 59 -1.69 1.71 3.17
N ILE A 60 -0.55 1.45 2.53
CA ILE A 60 -0.03 0.09 2.32
C ILE A 60 1.37 0.04 2.91
N ASP A 61 1.49 -0.70 4.01
CA ASP A 61 2.78 -1.01 4.60
C ASP A 61 3.36 -2.27 3.96
N GLU A 62 4.67 -2.25 3.65
CA GLU A 62 5.36 -3.33 2.95
C GLU A 62 4.66 -3.74 1.63
N TRP A 63 4.41 -2.76 0.74
CA TRP A 63 3.74 -3.02 -0.54
C TRP A 63 4.42 -4.13 -1.35
N ASP A 64 5.72 -4.31 -1.17
CA ASP A 64 6.59 -5.22 -1.89
C ASP A 64 6.70 -6.61 -1.24
N ALA A 65 6.07 -6.85 -0.09
CA ALA A 65 6.17 -8.11 0.65
C ALA A 65 5.84 -9.33 -0.23
N LEU A 66 4.81 -9.23 -1.07
CA LEU A 66 4.42 -10.30 -1.97
C LEU A 66 5.53 -10.64 -2.99
N PHE A 67 6.21 -9.64 -3.53
CA PHE A 67 7.32 -9.85 -4.47
C PHE A 67 8.54 -10.46 -3.81
N ARG A 68 8.77 -10.16 -2.53
CA ARG A 68 9.90 -10.73 -1.76
C ARG A 68 9.63 -12.17 -1.35
N GLU A 69 8.41 -12.52 -1.01
CA GLU A 69 8.06 -13.84 -0.50
C GLU A 69 7.66 -14.83 -1.60
N ALA A 70 6.98 -14.36 -2.65
CA ALA A 70 6.55 -15.18 -3.78
C ALA A 70 7.36 -14.88 -5.05
N GLN A 71 8.69 -14.94 -4.96
CA GLN A 71 9.61 -14.54 -6.05
C GLN A 71 9.41 -15.34 -7.35
N THR A 72 8.99 -16.59 -7.26
CA THR A 72 8.82 -17.49 -8.39
C THR A 72 7.38 -17.55 -8.92
N ASP A 73 6.41 -17.01 -8.18
CA ASP A 73 5.00 -17.03 -8.57
C ASP A 73 4.64 -15.77 -9.37
N GLN A 74 4.94 -15.80 -10.67
CA GLN A 74 4.64 -14.70 -11.59
C GLN A 74 3.14 -14.40 -11.67
N ARG A 75 2.27 -15.43 -11.61
CA ARG A 75 0.83 -15.24 -11.67
C ARG A 75 0.33 -14.44 -10.48
N LEU A 76 0.75 -14.78 -9.27
CA LEU A 76 0.39 -14.07 -8.06
C LEU A 76 0.89 -12.62 -8.10
N GLN A 77 2.11 -12.39 -8.58
CA GLN A 77 2.66 -11.05 -8.76
C GLN A 77 1.84 -10.23 -9.77
N GLU A 78 1.42 -10.82 -10.88
CA GLU A 78 0.58 -10.16 -11.88
C GLU A 78 -0.82 -9.82 -11.32
N GLU A 79 -1.46 -10.74 -10.59
CA GLU A 79 -2.75 -10.48 -9.93
C GLU A 79 -2.64 -9.31 -8.93
N TYR A 80 -1.54 -9.23 -8.19
CA TYR A 80 -1.30 -8.13 -7.26
C TYR A 80 -1.04 -6.80 -7.99
N ILE A 81 -0.26 -6.81 -9.06
CA ILE A 81 -0.05 -5.62 -9.90
C ILE A 81 -1.38 -5.13 -10.48
N GLN A 82 -2.28 -6.03 -10.90
CA GLN A 82 -3.62 -5.64 -11.38
C GLN A 82 -4.46 -4.99 -10.28
N LEU A 83 -4.39 -5.51 -9.05
CA LEU A 83 -5.05 -4.86 -7.91
C LEU A 83 -4.50 -3.45 -7.68
N LEU A 84 -3.17 -3.27 -7.65
CA LEU A 84 -2.55 -1.95 -7.50
C LEU A 84 -2.93 -0.99 -8.63
N ARG A 85 -3.02 -1.47 -9.87
CA ARG A 85 -3.51 -0.66 -10.99
C ARG A 85 -4.95 -0.21 -10.77
N GLY A 86 -5.82 -1.11 -10.34
CA GLY A 86 -7.21 -0.77 -10.05
C GLY A 86 -7.36 0.28 -8.95
N LEU A 87 -6.48 0.24 -7.94
CA LEU A 87 -6.50 1.18 -6.82
C LEU A 87 -5.91 2.56 -7.15
N PHE A 88 -4.90 2.61 -8.04
CA PHE A 88 -4.07 3.83 -8.19
C PHE A 88 -4.02 4.37 -9.61
N LYS A 89 -4.55 3.68 -10.62
CA LYS A 89 -4.47 4.13 -12.01
C LYS A 89 -5.81 4.07 -12.72
N GLY A 90 -6.12 5.14 -13.45
CA GLY A 90 -7.31 5.24 -14.27
C GLY A 90 -8.25 6.37 -13.87
N ILE A 91 -9.18 6.68 -14.77
CA ILE A 91 -10.10 7.82 -14.64
C ILE A 91 -10.98 7.71 -13.39
N GLN A 92 -11.34 6.49 -13.00
CA GLN A 92 -12.24 6.25 -11.86
C GLN A 92 -11.56 6.47 -10.50
N VAL A 93 -10.23 6.36 -10.44
CA VAL A 93 -9.47 6.45 -9.17
C VAL A 93 -9.71 7.77 -8.46
N SER A 94 -9.74 8.88 -9.18
CA SER A 94 -9.99 10.22 -8.60
C SER A 94 -11.37 10.36 -7.94
N ARG A 95 -12.30 9.45 -8.22
CA ARG A 95 -13.66 9.49 -7.65
C ARG A 95 -13.69 8.91 -6.23
N PHE A 96 -12.84 7.95 -5.91
CA PHE A 96 -12.79 7.30 -4.60
C PHE A 96 -11.50 7.53 -3.82
N LEU A 97 -10.39 7.89 -4.47
CA LEU A 97 -9.10 8.08 -3.82
C LEU A 97 -8.81 9.56 -3.59
N SER A 98 -8.45 9.92 -2.36
CA SER A 98 -7.95 11.25 -1.99
C SER A 98 -6.43 11.31 -1.95
N GLY A 99 -5.78 10.19 -1.66
CA GLY A 99 -4.33 10.04 -1.60
C GLY A 99 -3.92 8.66 -1.14
N ALA A 100 -2.64 8.36 -1.27
CA ALA A 100 -2.08 7.09 -0.83
C ALA A 100 -0.67 7.27 -0.26
N TYR A 101 -0.32 6.41 0.68
CA TYR A 101 1.02 6.30 1.24
C TYR A 101 1.43 4.83 1.23
N MET A 102 2.61 4.54 0.71
CA MET A 102 3.13 3.17 0.67
C MET A 102 4.55 3.13 1.21
N THR A 103 4.85 2.12 2.02
CA THR A 103 6.21 1.79 2.45
C THR A 103 6.66 0.49 1.83
N GLY A 104 7.98 0.30 1.67
CA GLY A 104 8.57 -0.92 1.15
C GLY A 104 10.08 -0.82 1.09
N ILE A 105 10.73 -1.94 0.82
CA ILE A 105 12.19 -2.05 0.70
C ILE A 105 12.60 -1.98 -0.78
N LEU A 106 11.77 -2.52 -1.67
CA LEU A 106 12.07 -2.57 -3.09
C LEU A 106 11.64 -1.30 -3.81
N PRO A 107 12.48 -0.76 -4.70
CA PRO A 107 12.08 0.39 -5.50
C PRO A 107 10.94 0.02 -6.45
N ILE A 108 9.98 0.91 -6.57
CA ILE A 108 8.78 0.74 -7.42
C ILE A 108 9.13 0.41 -8.88
N LYS A 109 10.25 0.92 -9.38
CA LYS A 109 10.67 0.77 -10.79
C LYS A 109 11.17 -0.62 -11.19
N LYS A 110 11.46 -1.50 -10.23
CA LYS A 110 12.21 -2.75 -10.51
C LYS A 110 11.36 -3.93 -11.01
N TYR A 111 10.06 -3.97 -10.78
CA TYR A 111 9.24 -5.20 -10.95
C TYR A 111 8.13 -5.07 -12.01
N GLY A 112 8.33 -4.27 -13.06
CA GLY A 112 7.28 -4.08 -14.08
C GLY A 112 6.06 -3.30 -13.58
N THR A 113 6.12 -2.83 -12.33
CA THR A 113 5.11 -2.02 -11.68
C THR A 113 5.08 -0.58 -12.17
N GLN A 114 6.06 -0.18 -13.00
CA GLN A 114 6.18 1.18 -13.52
C GLN A 114 4.86 1.72 -14.08
N SER A 115 4.12 0.88 -14.82
CA SER A 115 2.84 1.31 -15.38
C SER A 115 1.70 1.41 -14.38
N ALA A 116 1.81 0.76 -13.21
CA ALA A 116 0.78 0.75 -12.18
C ALA A 116 0.93 1.88 -11.15
N LEU A 117 2.18 2.32 -10.92
CA LEU A 117 2.55 3.20 -9.81
C LEU A 117 3.32 4.46 -10.29
N THR A 118 3.11 4.89 -11.54
CA THR A 118 3.79 6.08 -12.10
C THR A 118 3.43 7.39 -11.41
N ASP A 119 2.31 7.43 -10.73
CA ASP A 119 1.79 8.66 -10.11
C ASP A 119 2.26 8.84 -8.65
N PHE A 120 3.16 7.95 -8.18
CA PHE A 120 3.78 8.06 -6.87
C PHE A 120 5.10 8.81 -6.93
N TYR A 121 5.31 9.70 -5.95
CA TYR A 121 6.64 10.21 -5.63
C TYR A 121 7.33 9.20 -4.72
N GLU A 122 8.54 8.79 -5.09
CA GLU A 122 9.35 7.86 -4.33
C GLU A 122 10.41 8.61 -3.54
N TYR A 123 10.43 8.41 -2.23
CA TYR A 123 11.43 8.92 -1.31
C TYR A 123 12.22 7.75 -0.74
N THR A 124 13.52 7.93 -0.56
CA THR A 124 14.42 6.91 0.00
C THR A 124 15.15 7.47 1.22
N MET A 125 15.82 6.60 1.97
CA MET A 125 16.68 7.04 3.07
C MET A 125 17.83 7.92 2.62
N LEU A 126 18.27 7.82 1.36
CA LEU A 126 19.31 8.65 0.77
C LEU A 126 18.76 9.96 0.19
N GLU A 127 17.50 9.94 -0.24
CA GLU A 127 16.80 11.09 -0.82
C GLU A 127 15.42 11.25 -0.15
N PRO A 128 15.38 11.61 1.14
CA PRO A 128 14.15 11.66 1.92
C PRO A 128 13.23 12.83 1.54
N GLY A 129 13.72 13.84 0.83
CA GLY A 129 12.96 15.02 0.46
C GLY A 129 12.23 15.67 1.65
N PRO A 130 10.93 15.99 1.51
CA PRO A 130 10.14 16.60 2.59
C PRO A 130 9.88 15.68 3.78
N LEU A 131 10.21 14.38 3.68
CA LEU A 131 10.00 13.41 4.74
C LEU A 131 11.23 13.29 5.69
N ALA A 132 12.32 14.01 5.42
CA ALA A 132 13.56 13.94 6.18
C ALA A 132 13.36 14.19 7.70
N GLU A 133 12.40 15.04 8.07
CA GLU A 133 12.12 15.38 9.48
C GLU A 133 11.27 14.31 10.20
N PHE A 134 10.65 13.37 9.45
CA PHE A 134 9.71 12.41 10.00
C PHE A 134 10.23 10.97 10.01
N VAL A 135 11.38 10.71 9.39
CA VAL A 135 11.93 9.37 9.22
C VAL A 135 13.39 9.33 9.59
N GLY A 136 13.74 8.44 10.54
CA GLY A 136 15.11 8.30 11.05
C GLY A 136 15.47 9.36 12.09
N PHE A 137 16.74 9.70 12.17
CA PHE A 137 17.28 10.70 13.07
C PHE A 137 18.06 11.75 12.27
N THR A 138 17.85 12.99 12.59
CA THR A 138 18.67 14.08 12.07
C THR A 138 20.06 14.05 12.74
N GLU A 139 21.07 14.61 12.10
CA GLU A 139 22.42 14.72 12.66
C GLU A 139 22.40 15.44 14.02
N GLN A 140 21.55 16.46 14.19
CA GLN A 140 21.42 17.19 15.45
C GLN A 140 20.83 16.33 16.56
N GLU A 141 19.85 15.49 16.27
CA GLU A 141 19.26 14.55 17.24
C GLU A 141 20.29 13.51 17.66
N VAL A 142 21.07 12.96 16.72
CA VAL A 142 22.14 12.02 17.04
C VAL A 142 23.21 12.69 17.92
N LYS A 143 23.64 13.90 17.58
CA LYS A 143 24.59 14.66 18.41
C LYS A 143 24.06 14.89 19.83
N ASN A 144 22.79 15.18 19.98
CA ASN A 144 22.17 15.35 21.29
C ASN A 144 22.15 14.05 22.08
N LEU A 145 21.75 12.94 21.44
CA LEU A 145 21.77 11.60 22.04
C LEU A 145 23.19 11.20 22.48
N CYS A 146 24.19 11.44 21.62
CA CYS A 146 25.58 11.15 21.98
C CYS A 146 26.03 11.93 23.22
N LYS A 147 25.70 13.23 23.32
CA LYS A 147 25.98 14.05 24.49
C LYS A 147 25.32 13.52 25.76
N GLU A 148 24.05 13.14 25.69
CA GLU A 148 23.29 12.56 26.81
C GLU A 148 23.91 11.24 27.27
N GLN A 149 24.34 10.40 26.34
CA GLN A 149 24.97 9.11 26.61
C GLN A 149 26.47 9.18 26.91
N LYS A 150 27.08 10.39 26.83
CA LYS A 150 28.52 10.61 26.97
C LYS A 150 29.37 9.79 25.99
N ILE A 151 28.90 9.68 24.77
CA ILE A 151 29.59 9.03 23.64
C ILE A 151 30.01 10.11 22.66
N ASP A 152 31.23 9.99 22.13
CA ASP A 152 31.70 10.90 21.10
C ASP A 152 30.92 10.68 19.80
N PHE A 153 30.62 11.77 19.12
CA PHE A 153 30.00 11.78 17.79
C PHE A 153 31.13 11.96 16.78
N ASP A 154 31.56 10.89 16.14
CA ASP A 154 32.52 10.85 15.04
C ASP A 154 31.86 10.77 13.68
#